data_1d70e0a9bc809a1f91a0ecc6ef792fdf
#
_entry.id   1d70e0a9bc809a1f91a0ecc6ef792fdf
#
_cell.length_a   1.000
_cell.length_b   1.000
_cell.length_c   1.000
_cell.angle_alpha   90.00
_cell.angle_beta   90.00
_cell.angle_gamma   90.00
#
_symmetry.space_group_name_H-M   'P 1'
#
loop_
_entity.id
_entity.type
_entity.pdbx_description
1 polymer ?
#
loop_
_entity_poly.entity_id
_entity_poly.type
_entity_poly.pdbx_seq_one_letter_code
_entity_poly.pdbx_strand_id
1 'polypeptide(L)'
;MNTKDIPENPCPPPVTAASLAQDAPLVIPSRYDFAATVAAIETAIRDHGMTLFARIDHQAAAQAAGLDMQPATVLIYGKPAIGTLLMQNDPTLALQLPLKVLITVIDGGVRVLLNRAEQVVARSNTPYSAVENTLANAEKLIRAAVQP
;
A
#
# COMPACT_ATOMS: atom_id res chain seq x y z
N MET A 1 -18.62 -44.86 13.68
CA MET A 1 -18.17 -43.60 13.04
C MET A 1 -16.75 -43.79 12.53
N ASN A 2 -16.62 -43.82 11.22
CA ASN A 2 -15.33 -44.03 10.58
C ASN A 2 -14.63 -42.66 10.46
N THR A 3 -13.50 -42.51 11.13
CA THR A 3 -12.65 -41.31 11.05
C THR A 3 -11.84 -41.24 9.74
N LYS A 4 -12.19 -42.08 8.75
CA LYS A 4 -11.45 -42.18 7.48
C LYS A 4 -11.88 -41.22 6.37
N ASP A 5 -12.90 -40.40 6.60
CA ASP A 5 -13.49 -39.55 5.55
C ASP A 5 -13.33 -38.05 5.82
N ILE A 6 -12.36 -37.64 6.66
CA ILE A 6 -11.97 -36.23 6.71
C ILE A 6 -10.98 -36.05 5.57
N PRO A 7 -11.28 -35.28 4.51
CA PRO A 7 -10.29 -34.96 3.50
C PRO A 7 -9.15 -34.23 4.18
N GLU A 8 -7.98 -34.84 4.15
CA GLU A 8 -6.77 -34.14 4.55
C GLU A 8 -6.67 -32.89 3.67
N ASN A 9 -6.85 -31.74 4.28
CA ASN A 9 -6.61 -30.48 3.60
C ASN A 9 -5.13 -30.47 3.20
N PRO A 10 -4.78 -30.51 1.91
CA PRO A 10 -3.38 -30.55 1.53
C PRO A 10 -2.69 -29.33 2.13
N CYS A 11 -1.59 -29.59 2.82
CA CYS A 11 -0.74 -28.54 3.35
C CYS A 11 -0.39 -27.54 2.22
N PRO A 12 -0.61 -26.23 2.39
CA PRO A 12 -0.25 -25.28 1.36
C PRO A 12 1.25 -25.43 1.03
N PRO A 13 1.64 -25.21 -0.22
CA PRO A 13 3.04 -25.31 -0.59
C PRO A 13 3.89 -24.33 0.25
N PRO A 14 5.15 -24.69 0.54
CA PRO A 14 6.01 -23.81 1.32
C PRO A 14 6.17 -22.45 0.61
N VAL A 15 6.13 -21.39 1.38
CA VAL A 15 6.35 -20.04 0.87
C VAL A 15 7.79 -19.94 0.41
N THR A 16 8.00 -19.73 -0.88
CA THR A 16 9.34 -19.58 -1.46
C THR A 16 9.81 -18.13 -1.38
N ALA A 17 11.13 -17.91 -1.42
CA ALA A 17 11.69 -16.56 -1.49
C ALA A 17 11.15 -15.77 -2.70
N ALA A 18 10.92 -16.43 -3.83
CA ALA A 18 10.32 -15.83 -5.02
C ALA A 18 8.87 -15.38 -4.78
N SER A 19 8.05 -16.19 -4.08
CA SER A 19 6.68 -15.83 -3.69
C SER A 19 6.66 -14.64 -2.74
N LEU A 20 7.56 -14.62 -1.76
CA LEU A 20 7.72 -13.48 -0.84
C LEU A 20 8.14 -12.21 -1.57
N ALA A 21 9.02 -12.30 -2.56
CA ALA A 21 9.45 -11.15 -3.34
C ALA A 21 8.32 -10.57 -4.21
N GLN A 22 7.44 -11.42 -4.75
CA GLN A 22 6.28 -10.98 -5.53
C GLN A 22 5.19 -10.33 -4.65
N ASP A 23 5.03 -10.80 -3.40
CA ASP A 23 4.05 -10.28 -2.45
C ASP A 23 4.59 -9.12 -1.61
N ALA A 24 5.90 -8.87 -1.65
CA ALA A 24 6.50 -7.79 -0.90
C ALA A 24 6.08 -6.42 -1.44
N PRO A 25 5.86 -5.44 -0.56
CA PRO A 25 5.60 -4.07 -0.99
C PRO A 25 6.81 -3.48 -1.71
N LEU A 26 6.57 -2.47 -2.53
CA LEU A 26 7.64 -1.63 -3.06
C LEU A 26 8.21 -0.81 -1.92
N VAL A 27 9.52 -0.83 -1.73
CA VAL A 27 10.23 -0.07 -0.69
C VAL A 27 11.10 0.97 -1.37
N ILE A 28 10.86 2.24 -1.04
CA ILE A 28 11.58 3.38 -1.62
C ILE A 28 12.31 4.11 -0.49
N PRO A 29 13.65 4.17 -0.49
CA PRO A 29 14.36 5.01 0.47
C PRO A 29 14.09 6.49 0.16
N SER A 30 13.81 7.28 1.19
CA SER A 30 13.64 8.72 1.05
C SER A 30 14.96 9.44 1.27
N ARG A 31 15.18 10.50 0.51
CA ARG A 31 16.29 11.43 0.72
C ARG A 31 16.04 12.45 1.83
N TYR A 32 14.82 12.52 2.31
CA TYR A 32 14.39 13.47 3.34
C TYR A 32 14.30 12.80 4.71
N ASP A 33 14.24 13.59 5.76
CA ASP A 33 13.85 13.11 7.07
C ASP A 33 12.36 12.68 7.08
N PHE A 34 11.91 12.12 8.20
CA PHE A 34 10.56 11.59 8.29
C PHE A 34 9.48 12.66 8.02
N ALA A 35 9.55 13.79 8.72
CA ALA A 35 8.54 14.85 8.59
C ALA A 35 8.53 15.45 7.18
N ALA A 36 9.70 15.69 6.60
CA ALA A 36 9.81 16.21 5.24
C ALA A 36 9.34 15.22 4.19
N THR A 37 9.54 13.92 4.41
CA THR A 37 9.03 12.86 3.53
C THR A 37 7.50 12.84 3.53
N VAL A 38 6.87 12.87 4.70
CA VAL A 38 5.41 12.94 4.80
C VAL A 38 4.87 14.16 4.07
N ALA A 39 5.47 15.33 4.32
CA ALA A 39 5.06 16.58 3.67
C ALA A 39 5.22 16.54 2.14
N ALA A 40 6.33 16.00 1.65
CA ALA A 40 6.59 15.86 0.20
C ALA A 40 5.55 14.96 -0.48
N ILE A 41 5.19 13.86 0.13
CA ILE A 41 4.19 12.95 -0.41
C ILE A 41 2.79 13.57 -0.37
N GLU A 42 2.40 14.22 0.72
CA GLU A 42 1.12 14.93 0.80
C GLU A 42 1.01 16.02 -0.27
N THR A 43 2.07 16.79 -0.48
CA THR A 43 2.14 17.81 -1.52
C THR A 43 1.99 17.19 -2.91
N ALA A 44 2.70 16.10 -3.19
CA ALA A 44 2.60 15.41 -4.47
C ALA A 44 1.19 14.88 -4.74
N ILE A 45 0.53 14.33 -3.73
CA ILE A 45 -0.86 13.86 -3.83
C ILE A 45 -1.78 15.01 -4.24
N ARG A 46 -1.69 16.15 -3.57
CA ARG A 46 -2.54 17.32 -3.84
C ARG A 46 -2.23 17.94 -5.20
N ASP A 47 -0.96 18.11 -5.54
CA ASP A 47 -0.53 18.76 -6.79
C ASP A 47 -0.93 17.96 -8.03
N HIS A 48 -1.12 16.65 -7.89
CA HIS A 48 -1.57 15.79 -8.98
C HIS A 48 -3.09 15.55 -8.97
N GLY A 49 -3.83 16.37 -8.26
CA GLY A 49 -5.30 16.33 -8.26
C GLY A 49 -5.89 15.13 -7.54
N MET A 50 -5.12 14.45 -6.69
CA MET A 50 -5.62 13.37 -5.87
C MET A 50 -6.14 13.90 -4.53
N THR A 51 -6.99 13.11 -3.88
CA THR A 51 -7.56 13.40 -2.58
C THR A 51 -6.80 12.64 -1.51
N LEU A 52 -6.39 13.35 -0.45
CA LEU A 52 -5.93 12.73 0.78
C LEU A 52 -7.15 12.44 1.65
N PHE A 53 -7.54 11.17 1.76
CA PHE A 53 -8.73 10.77 2.52
C PHE A 53 -8.47 10.73 4.01
N ALA A 54 -7.30 10.26 4.42
CA ALA A 54 -6.96 10.10 5.81
C ALA A 54 -5.45 10.06 6.02
N ARG A 55 -5.04 10.41 7.23
CA ARG A 55 -3.70 10.28 7.74
C ARG A 55 -3.76 9.54 9.06
N ILE A 56 -3.04 8.42 9.15
CA ILE A 56 -3.01 7.57 10.34
C ILE A 56 -1.61 7.62 10.93
N ASP A 57 -1.49 8.17 12.13
CA ASP A 57 -0.23 8.22 12.88
C ASP A 57 -0.20 7.07 13.89
N HIS A 58 0.50 6.00 13.51
CA HIS A 58 0.63 4.81 14.37
C HIS A 58 1.46 5.08 15.62
N GLN A 59 2.48 5.93 15.54
CA GLN A 59 3.30 6.29 16.70
C GLN A 59 2.47 7.03 17.74
N ALA A 60 1.64 7.98 17.33
CA ALA A 60 0.75 8.70 18.25
C ALA A 60 -0.28 7.76 18.89
N ALA A 61 -0.82 6.82 18.13
CA ALA A 61 -1.73 5.81 18.64
C ALA A 61 -1.07 4.88 19.67
N ALA A 62 0.18 4.49 19.42
CA ALA A 62 0.96 3.71 20.36
C ALA A 62 1.20 4.46 21.66
N GLN A 63 1.60 5.73 21.58
CA GLN A 63 1.80 6.60 22.76
C GLN A 63 0.53 6.74 23.60
N ALA A 64 -0.62 6.89 22.94
CA ALA A 64 -1.91 6.95 23.63
C ALA A 64 -2.26 5.64 24.35
N ALA A 65 -1.72 4.50 23.88
CA ALA A 65 -1.86 3.20 24.53
C ALA A 65 -0.75 2.90 25.56
N GLY A 66 0.13 3.86 25.84
CA GLY A 66 1.26 3.69 26.77
C GLY A 66 2.43 2.89 26.22
N LEU A 67 2.54 2.80 24.89
CA LEU A 67 3.58 2.04 24.19
C LEU A 67 4.45 2.97 23.36
N ASP A 68 5.66 2.50 23.05
CA ASP A 68 6.59 3.21 22.18
C ASP A 68 6.77 2.45 20.87
N MET A 69 6.89 3.20 19.78
CA MET A 69 7.29 2.66 18.48
C MET A 69 7.98 3.74 17.65
N GLN A 70 8.69 3.32 16.62
CA GLN A 70 9.28 4.24 15.65
C GLN A 70 8.17 5.03 14.92
N PRO A 71 8.51 6.19 14.33
CA PRO A 71 7.56 6.92 13.49
C PRO A 71 7.00 6.03 12.39
N ALA A 72 5.69 6.05 12.22
CA ALA A 72 5.00 5.33 11.16
C ALA A 72 3.68 6.05 10.87
N THR A 73 3.56 6.56 9.65
CA THR A 73 2.37 7.26 9.18
C THR A 73 1.86 6.62 7.89
N VAL A 74 0.57 6.31 7.84
CA VAL A 74 -0.09 5.87 6.63
C VAL A 74 -0.92 7.02 6.07
N LEU A 75 -0.72 7.31 4.78
CA LEU A 75 -1.54 8.23 4.03
C LEU A 75 -2.48 7.42 3.13
N ILE A 76 -3.77 7.70 3.22
CA ILE A 76 -4.81 7.06 2.41
C ILE A 76 -5.25 8.07 1.37
N TYR A 77 -5.05 7.72 0.10
CA TYR A 77 -5.23 8.66 -1.00
C TYR A 77 -5.78 7.99 -2.26
N GLY A 78 -6.28 8.79 -3.15
CA GLY A 78 -6.75 8.32 -4.43
C GLY A 78 -7.40 9.42 -5.25
N LYS A 79 -7.81 9.06 -6.45
CA LYS A 79 -8.56 9.93 -7.35
C LYS A 79 -9.97 9.38 -7.49
N PRO A 80 -10.98 9.99 -6.81
CA PRO A 80 -12.34 9.44 -6.78
C PRO A 80 -12.93 9.18 -8.15
N ALA A 81 -12.67 10.06 -9.13
CA ALA A 81 -13.16 9.89 -10.49
C ALA A 81 -12.63 8.61 -11.15
N ILE A 82 -11.38 8.23 -10.90
CA ILE A 82 -10.79 7.01 -11.44
C ILE A 82 -11.22 5.79 -10.63
N GLY A 83 -11.11 5.88 -9.32
CA GLY A 83 -11.46 4.77 -8.42
C GLY A 83 -12.92 4.35 -8.55
N THR A 84 -13.82 5.31 -8.69
CA THR A 84 -15.25 5.04 -8.87
C THR A 84 -15.52 4.26 -10.14
N LEU A 85 -14.92 4.64 -11.28
CA LEU A 85 -15.07 3.93 -12.53
C LEU A 85 -14.58 2.48 -12.44
N LEU A 86 -13.45 2.26 -11.77
CA LEU A 86 -12.92 0.92 -11.55
C LEU A 86 -13.84 0.08 -10.67
N MET A 87 -14.36 0.67 -9.58
CA MET A 87 -15.26 -0.03 -8.64
C MET A 87 -16.64 -0.30 -9.24
N GLN A 88 -17.11 0.54 -10.17
CA GLN A 88 -18.35 0.27 -10.91
C GLN A 88 -18.23 -0.99 -11.77
N ASN A 89 -17.06 -1.21 -12.37
CA ASN A 89 -16.78 -2.39 -13.18
C ASN A 89 -16.45 -3.63 -12.33
N ASP A 90 -15.81 -3.43 -11.19
CA ASP A 90 -15.43 -4.50 -10.26
C ASP A 90 -15.64 -4.04 -8.81
N PRO A 91 -16.80 -4.34 -8.22
CA PRO A 91 -17.10 -3.97 -6.84
C PRO A 91 -16.12 -4.55 -5.81
N THR A 92 -15.45 -5.66 -6.11
CA THR A 92 -14.47 -6.27 -5.18
C THR A 92 -13.25 -5.37 -4.98
N LEU A 93 -12.97 -4.51 -5.95
CA LEU A 93 -11.87 -3.56 -5.86
C LEU A 93 -12.07 -2.52 -4.74
N ALA A 94 -13.30 -2.30 -4.31
CA ALA A 94 -13.61 -1.39 -3.20
C ALA A 94 -12.97 -1.81 -1.87
N LEU A 95 -12.59 -3.09 -1.72
CA LEU A 95 -11.83 -3.57 -0.57
C LEU A 95 -10.36 -3.13 -0.63
N GLN A 96 -9.81 -2.96 -1.84
CA GLN A 96 -8.41 -2.64 -2.07
C GLN A 96 -8.15 -1.15 -2.23
N LEU A 97 -9.17 -0.37 -2.50
CA LEU A 97 -9.11 1.08 -2.65
C LEU A 97 -9.70 1.77 -1.42
N PRO A 98 -9.30 2.99 -1.08
CA PRO A 98 -8.26 3.83 -1.71
C PRO A 98 -6.85 3.26 -1.58
N LEU A 99 -5.90 3.85 -2.31
CA LEU A 99 -4.49 3.50 -2.19
C LEU A 99 -3.94 3.94 -0.83
N LYS A 100 -2.89 3.26 -0.39
CA LYS A 100 -2.20 3.55 0.86
C LYS A 100 -0.70 3.64 0.63
N VAL A 101 -0.05 4.57 1.33
CA VAL A 101 1.39 4.67 1.39
C VAL A 101 1.83 4.79 2.84
N LEU A 102 2.80 3.98 3.24
CA LEU A 102 3.40 3.99 4.58
C LEU A 102 4.73 4.72 4.53
N ILE A 103 4.92 5.66 5.44
CA ILE A 103 6.21 6.28 5.71
C ILE A 103 6.65 5.82 7.10
N THR A 104 7.83 5.22 7.20
CA THR A 104 8.35 4.72 8.47
C THR A 104 9.88 4.74 8.49
N VAL A 105 10.45 4.32 9.60
CA VAL A 105 11.90 4.19 9.77
C VAL A 105 12.25 2.71 9.89
N ILE A 106 13.14 2.25 9.01
CA ILE A 106 13.66 0.87 9.00
C ILE A 106 15.19 0.97 8.94
N ASP A 107 15.87 0.29 9.87
CA ASP A 107 17.34 0.30 9.95
C ASP A 107 17.94 1.71 9.98
N GLY A 108 17.30 2.61 10.71
CA GLY A 108 17.74 3.98 10.89
C GLY A 108 17.50 4.91 9.68
N GLY A 109 16.88 4.43 8.63
CA GLY A 109 16.56 5.22 7.44
C GLY A 109 15.07 5.36 7.20
N VAL A 110 14.67 6.51 6.65
CA VAL A 110 13.28 6.73 6.26
C VAL A 110 12.97 5.94 5.00
N ARG A 111 11.91 5.15 5.07
CA ARG A 111 11.44 4.29 3.97
C ARG A 111 9.97 4.58 3.67
N VAL A 112 9.66 4.55 2.40
CA VAL A 112 8.30 4.68 1.87
C VAL A 112 7.90 3.33 1.30
N LEU A 113 6.78 2.79 1.76
CA LEU A 113 6.28 1.49 1.34
C LEU A 113 4.88 1.63 0.76
N LEU A 114 4.67 1.00 -0.38
CA LEU A 114 3.34 0.94 -1.00
C LEU A 114 3.18 -0.36 -1.77
N ASN A 115 1.95 -0.80 -1.93
CA ASN A 115 1.64 -1.93 -2.79
C ASN A 115 1.70 -1.50 -4.25
N ARG A 116 2.24 -2.35 -5.09
CA ARG A 116 2.22 -2.14 -6.55
C ARG A 116 0.80 -2.30 -7.08
N ALA A 117 0.52 -1.67 -8.21
CA ALA A 117 -0.78 -1.79 -8.85
C ALA A 117 -1.15 -3.25 -9.14
N GLU A 118 -0.19 -4.08 -9.52
CA GLU A 118 -0.39 -5.53 -9.71
C GLU A 118 -0.90 -6.21 -8.43
N GLN A 119 -0.37 -5.83 -7.28
CA GLN A 119 -0.78 -6.38 -5.99
C GLN A 119 -2.17 -5.90 -5.58
N VAL A 120 -2.50 -4.66 -5.88
CA VAL A 120 -3.83 -4.08 -5.61
C VAL A 120 -4.91 -4.85 -6.36
N VAL A 121 -4.68 -5.15 -7.64
CA VAL A 121 -5.68 -5.86 -8.47
C VAL A 121 -5.60 -7.38 -8.36
N ALA A 122 -4.53 -7.93 -7.81
CA ALA A 122 -4.33 -9.40 -7.72
C ALA A 122 -5.43 -10.11 -6.93
N ARG A 123 -6.07 -9.41 -5.99
CA ARG A 123 -7.17 -9.94 -5.16
C ARG A 123 -8.54 -9.46 -5.63
N SER A 124 -8.64 -9.04 -6.87
CA SER A 124 -9.87 -8.57 -7.50
C SER A 124 -10.06 -9.28 -8.83
N ASN A 125 -11.13 -8.96 -9.53
CA ASN A 125 -11.40 -9.46 -10.88
C ASN A 125 -10.87 -8.50 -11.97
N THR A 126 -10.16 -7.45 -11.58
CA THR A 126 -9.63 -6.43 -12.51
C THR A 126 -8.26 -6.85 -13.00
N PRO A 127 -8.01 -6.90 -14.32
CA PRO A 127 -6.69 -7.18 -14.86
C PRO A 127 -5.77 -5.97 -14.69
N TYR A 128 -4.45 -6.20 -14.61
CA TYR A 128 -3.46 -5.14 -14.52
C TYR A 128 -3.54 -4.14 -15.68
N SER A 129 -3.85 -4.63 -16.89
CA SER A 129 -4.00 -3.77 -18.07
C SER A 129 -5.04 -2.66 -17.92
N ALA A 130 -6.03 -2.84 -17.04
CA ALA A 130 -7.04 -1.82 -16.75
C ALA A 130 -6.51 -0.70 -15.85
N VAL A 131 -5.39 -0.89 -15.15
CA VAL A 131 -4.86 0.04 -14.15
C VAL A 131 -3.43 0.52 -14.43
N GLU A 132 -2.79 0.01 -15.47
CA GLU A 132 -1.39 0.32 -15.79
C GLU A 132 -1.15 1.82 -16.09
N ASN A 133 -2.16 2.52 -16.58
CA ASN A 133 -2.09 3.96 -16.88
C ASN A 133 -2.79 4.83 -15.82
N THR A 134 -3.26 4.23 -14.72
CA THR A 134 -3.94 4.92 -13.63
C THR A 134 -3.28 4.62 -12.29
N LEU A 135 -3.63 3.51 -11.65
CA LEU A 135 -3.08 3.16 -10.33
C LEU A 135 -1.55 2.99 -10.36
N ALA A 136 -0.99 2.44 -11.43
CA ALA A 136 0.46 2.28 -11.56
C ALA A 136 1.22 3.61 -11.61
N ASN A 137 0.58 4.68 -12.05
CA ASN A 137 1.21 6.01 -12.07
C ASN A 137 1.44 6.57 -10.66
N ALA A 138 0.70 6.11 -9.67
CA ALA A 138 0.91 6.52 -8.28
C ALA A 138 2.30 6.11 -7.76
N GLU A 139 2.80 4.95 -8.17
CA GLU A 139 4.16 4.51 -7.81
C GLU A 139 5.22 5.50 -8.30
N LYS A 140 5.11 5.93 -9.55
CA LYS A 140 6.05 6.89 -10.17
C LYS A 140 6.00 8.23 -9.46
N LEU A 141 4.81 8.69 -9.14
CA LEU A 141 4.58 9.95 -8.45
C LEU A 141 5.19 9.96 -7.05
N ILE A 142 4.95 8.92 -6.28
CA ILE A 142 5.51 8.77 -4.93
C ILE A 142 7.04 8.69 -4.99
N ARG A 143 7.59 7.90 -5.91
CA ARG A 143 9.03 7.79 -6.11
C ARG A 143 9.67 9.14 -6.44
N ALA A 144 9.08 9.88 -7.36
CA ALA A 144 9.57 11.19 -7.75
C ALA A 144 9.51 12.22 -6.60
N ALA A 145 8.55 12.09 -5.71
CA ALA A 145 8.40 13.00 -4.56
C ALA A 145 9.53 12.87 -3.53
N VAL A 146 10.13 11.69 -3.38
CA VAL A 146 11.07 11.37 -2.28
C VAL A 146 12.49 11.02 -2.74
N GLN A 147 12.71 10.85 -4.04
CA GLN A 147 14.02 10.60 -4.63
C GLN A 147 14.44 11.75 -5.54
N PRO A 148 15.76 12.01 -5.68
CA PRO A 148 16.25 13.04 -6.58
C PRO A 148 15.96 12.71 -8.04
#